data_90826f59207d7deec71f5e2c52a25ae4
#
_entry.id   90826f59207d7deec71f5e2c52a25ae4
#
_cell.length_a   1.000
_cell.length_b   1.000
_cell.length_c   1.000
_cell.angle_alpha   90.00
_cell.angle_beta   90.00
_cell.angle_gamma   90.00
#
_symmetry.space_group_name_H-M   'P 1'
#
loop_
_entity.id
_entity.type
_entity.pdbx_description
1 polymer ?
#
loop_
_entity_poly.entity_id
_entity_poly.type
_entity_poly.pdbx_seq_one_letter_code
_entity_poly.pdbx_strand_id
1 'polypeptide(L)'
;MDSVSLYAHMKLGIVHFKAFPEVEFSQSPTVMLDTLKKIAEDDFFTAVEIGPSRDVRIRHQVRQLLEVSHLTVCYATQPTILGGKLNPNALDPAERRRAVNALKNCVDEAYDVGASWVRLLSGKDPGDSKRDEAKKVFKDTLREVLDYAKQEGQMRFTLKIFDRSIDKCSLIGPFADAAEIARELCPEYGFGS
;
A
#
# COMPACT_ATOMS: atom_id res chain seq x y z
N MET A 1 11.15 -37.29 1.21
CA MET A 1 10.92 -35.90 0.79
C MET A 1 10.37 -35.20 2.00
N ASP A 2 11.20 -34.44 2.66
CA ASP A 2 10.72 -33.63 3.79
C ASP A 2 9.76 -32.58 3.24
N SER A 3 8.51 -32.65 3.70
CA SER A 3 7.48 -31.67 3.33
C SER A 3 7.86 -30.33 3.97
N VAL A 4 8.51 -29.47 3.22
CA VAL A 4 8.75 -28.10 3.70
C VAL A 4 7.39 -27.44 3.89
N SER A 5 7.11 -27.01 5.10
CA SER A 5 5.85 -26.33 5.45
C SER A 5 5.66 -25.10 4.56
N LEU A 6 4.47 -24.89 4.02
CA LEU A 6 4.11 -23.67 3.27
C LEU A 6 4.45 -22.39 4.06
N TYR A 7 4.37 -22.44 5.38
CA TYR A 7 4.72 -21.34 6.28
C TYR A 7 6.21 -20.94 6.23
N ALA A 8 7.10 -21.81 5.73
CA ALA A 8 8.49 -21.44 5.47
C ALA A 8 8.65 -20.47 4.29
N HIS A 9 7.65 -20.42 3.39
CA HIS A 9 7.68 -19.61 2.17
C HIS A 9 6.61 -18.52 2.11
N MET A 10 5.64 -18.52 3.05
CA MET A 10 4.52 -17.60 3.08
C MET A 10 4.39 -16.95 4.44
N LYS A 11 4.05 -15.66 4.44
CA LYS A 11 3.67 -14.94 5.65
C LYS A 11 2.16 -14.81 5.71
N LEU A 12 1.56 -15.21 6.81
CA LEU A 12 0.15 -15.01 7.04
C LEU A 12 -0.07 -13.59 7.57
N GLY A 13 -0.76 -12.77 6.80
CA GLY A 13 -0.95 -11.36 7.12
C GLY A 13 -2.39 -10.99 7.41
N ILE A 14 -2.56 -9.99 8.27
CA ILE A 14 -3.86 -9.37 8.57
C ILE A 14 -3.87 -7.92 8.10
N VAL A 15 -4.99 -7.48 7.52
CA VAL A 15 -5.21 -6.07 7.17
C VAL A 15 -5.84 -5.38 8.39
N HIS A 16 -5.03 -4.62 9.12
CA HIS A 16 -5.38 -4.02 10.40
C HIS A 16 -6.68 -3.21 10.35
N PHE A 17 -6.80 -2.24 9.45
CA PHE A 17 -7.98 -1.38 9.34
C PHE A 17 -9.24 -2.09 8.79
N LYS A 18 -9.13 -3.35 8.36
CA LYS A 18 -10.27 -4.20 8.02
C LYS A 18 -10.70 -5.08 9.19
N ALA A 19 -9.74 -5.56 9.96
CA ALA A 19 -10.00 -6.31 11.18
C ALA A 19 -10.53 -5.41 12.31
N PHE A 20 -10.07 -4.15 12.35
CA PHE A 20 -10.42 -3.15 13.35
C PHE A 20 -10.91 -1.86 12.66
N PRO A 21 -12.14 -1.84 12.13
CA PRO A 21 -12.68 -0.68 11.38
C PRO A 21 -12.72 0.60 12.20
N GLU A 22 -12.80 0.50 13.52
CA GLU A 22 -12.78 1.64 14.44
C GLU A 22 -11.55 2.53 14.29
N VAL A 23 -10.45 2.00 13.77
CA VAL A 23 -9.22 2.77 13.49
C VAL A 23 -9.46 3.89 12.47
N GLU A 24 -10.36 3.69 11.52
CA GLU A 24 -10.67 4.69 10.48
C GLU A 24 -11.59 5.81 11.01
N PHE A 25 -12.41 5.52 12.03
CA PHE A 25 -13.49 6.41 12.50
C PHE A 25 -13.25 6.98 13.89
N SER A 26 -12.36 6.39 14.69
CA SER A 26 -12.11 6.81 16.06
C SER A 26 -11.46 8.19 16.15
N GLN A 27 -11.91 8.99 17.10
CA GLN A 27 -11.25 10.23 17.50
C GLN A 27 -10.09 9.97 18.50
N SER A 28 -10.00 8.76 19.05
CA SER A 28 -8.92 8.40 19.98
C SER A 28 -7.65 8.08 19.21
N PRO A 29 -6.54 8.79 19.49
CA PRO A 29 -5.28 8.53 18.82
C PRO A 29 -4.66 7.18 19.23
N THR A 30 -5.07 6.57 20.34
CA THR A 30 -4.49 5.33 20.85
C THR A 30 -5.12 4.07 20.26
N VAL A 31 -6.29 4.16 19.65
CA VAL A 31 -7.01 3.00 19.08
C VAL A 31 -6.12 2.17 18.14
N MET A 32 -5.29 2.84 17.33
CA MET A 32 -4.37 2.16 16.44
C MET A 32 -3.34 1.32 17.21
N LEU A 33 -2.78 1.87 18.28
CA LEU A 33 -1.80 1.16 19.14
C LEU A 33 -2.44 -0.01 19.87
N ASP A 34 -3.62 0.21 20.46
CA ASP A 34 -4.32 -0.79 21.26
C ASP A 34 -4.72 -2.01 20.42
N THR A 35 -5.13 -1.76 19.18
CA THR A 35 -5.51 -2.84 18.24
C THR A 35 -4.30 -3.51 17.60
N LEU A 36 -3.21 -2.79 17.31
CA LEU A 36 -1.95 -3.39 16.85
C LEU A 36 -1.30 -4.26 17.91
N LYS A 37 -1.40 -3.88 19.20
CA LYS A 37 -0.95 -4.73 20.31
C LYS A 37 -1.61 -6.10 20.29
N LYS A 38 -2.93 -6.15 20.09
CA LYS A 38 -3.66 -7.43 20.00
C LYS A 38 -3.14 -8.32 18.87
N ILE A 39 -2.78 -7.72 17.72
CA ILE A 39 -2.20 -8.47 16.59
C ILE A 39 -0.78 -8.91 16.93
N ALA A 40 0.02 -8.06 17.59
CA ALA A 40 1.41 -8.38 17.92
C ALA A 40 1.51 -9.47 19.02
N GLU A 41 0.49 -9.62 19.84
CA GLU A 41 0.38 -10.67 20.86
C GLU A 41 -0.16 -12.00 20.33
N ASP A 42 -0.67 -12.02 19.08
CA ASP A 42 -1.22 -13.20 18.43
C ASP A 42 -0.15 -13.87 17.53
N ASP A 43 0.30 -15.05 17.92
CA ASP A 43 1.32 -15.82 17.19
C ASP A 43 0.84 -16.38 15.82
N PHE A 44 -0.46 -16.26 15.52
CA PHE A 44 -1.01 -16.77 14.25
C PHE A 44 -0.59 -15.91 13.05
N PHE A 45 -0.52 -14.58 13.23
CA PHE A 45 -0.12 -13.70 12.14
C PHE A 45 1.38 -13.42 12.15
N THR A 46 2.01 -13.41 10.99
CA THR A 46 3.43 -13.12 10.78
C THR A 46 3.66 -11.84 9.96
N ALA A 47 2.57 -11.20 9.53
CA ALA A 47 2.59 -9.91 8.83
C ALA A 47 1.35 -9.08 9.17
N VAL A 48 1.48 -7.76 9.11
CA VAL A 48 0.39 -6.82 9.27
C VAL A 48 0.41 -5.76 8.16
N GLU A 49 -0.76 -5.48 7.57
CA GLU A 49 -0.94 -4.35 6.66
C GLU A 49 -1.63 -3.22 7.43
N ILE A 50 -0.91 -2.11 7.63
CA ILE A 50 -1.40 -0.94 8.34
C ILE A 50 -1.77 0.19 7.38
N GLY A 51 -2.70 1.04 7.80
CA GLY A 51 -3.09 2.25 7.07
C GLY A 51 -2.44 3.51 7.64
N PRO A 52 -2.85 4.69 7.13
CA PRO A 52 -2.30 5.97 7.54
C PRO A 52 -2.60 6.30 9.01
N SER A 53 -1.66 7.00 9.63
CA SER A 53 -1.84 7.65 10.94
C SER A 53 -1.44 9.11 10.84
N ARG A 54 -2.39 10.01 11.14
CA ARG A 54 -2.16 11.46 11.04
C ARG A 54 -1.28 12.01 12.16
N ASP A 55 -1.25 11.34 13.31
CA ASP A 55 -0.46 11.79 14.47
C ASP A 55 0.95 11.18 14.42
N VAL A 56 1.96 12.05 14.24
CA VAL A 56 3.38 11.68 14.19
C VAL A 56 3.82 10.93 15.46
N ARG A 57 3.30 11.31 16.63
CA ARG A 57 3.65 10.66 17.90
C ARG A 57 3.14 9.23 17.92
N ILE A 58 1.94 9.00 17.37
CA ILE A 58 1.40 7.65 17.23
C ILE A 58 2.24 6.83 16.25
N ARG A 59 2.69 7.41 15.12
CA ARG A 59 3.59 6.70 14.20
C ARG A 59 4.87 6.22 14.88
N HIS A 60 5.49 7.07 15.70
CA HIS A 60 6.67 6.66 16.48
C HIS A 60 6.37 5.52 17.46
N GLN A 61 5.25 5.56 18.17
CA GLN A 61 4.85 4.50 19.10
C GLN A 61 4.49 3.20 18.36
N VAL A 62 3.82 3.30 17.20
CA VAL A 62 3.55 2.17 16.29
C VAL A 62 4.86 1.54 15.85
N ARG A 63 5.84 2.36 15.41
CA ARG A 63 7.16 1.87 15.03
C ARG A 63 7.81 1.09 16.18
N GLN A 64 7.87 1.67 17.37
CA GLN A 64 8.47 1.01 18.55
C GLN A 64 7.80 -0.34 18.87
N LEU A 65 6.46 -0.39 18.79
CA LEU A 65 5.71 -1.63 18.98
C LEU A 65 6.05 -2.68 17.92
N LEU A 66 6.08 -2.27 16.64
CA LEU A 66 6.29 -3.18 15.52
C LEU A 66 7.74 -3.65 15.40
N GLU A 67 8.73 -2.82 15.77
CA GLU A 67 10.16 -3.19 15.79
C GLU A 67 10.48 -4.32 16.78
N VAL A 68 9.74 -4.42 17.90
CA VAL A 68 9.92 -5.50 18.87
C VAL A 68 8.98 -6.68 18.62
N SER A 69 8.09 -6.58 17.65
CA SER A 69 7.20 -7.66 17.26
C SER A 69 7.85 -8.59 16.23
N HIS A 70 7.28 -9.77 16.05
CA HIS A 70 7.67 -10.72 14.99
C HIS A 70 7.05 -10.39 13.63
N LEU A 71 6.27 -9.31 13.52
CA LEU A 71 5.45 -8.99 12.35
C LEU A 71 6.25 -8.32 11.24
N THR A 72 6.06 -8.78 10.02
CA THR A 72 6.46 -8.02 8.84
C THR A 72 5.43 -6.93 8.57
N VAL A 73 5.88 -5.69 8.44
CA VAL A 73 4.99 -4.53 8.29
C VAL A 73 4.84 -4.14 6.82
N CYS A 74 3.60 -4.06 6.36
CA CYS A 74 3.22 -3.52 5.06
C CYS A 74 2.37 -2.27 5.24
N TYR A 75 2.63 -1.22 4.47
CA TYR A 75 1.84 0.01 4.49
C TYR A 75 0.88 0.05 3.29
N ALA A 76 -0.41 0.30 3.57
CA ALA A 76 -1.47 0.41 2.56
C ALA A 76 -1.74 1.85 2.18
N THR A 77 -1.60 2.20 0.91
CA THR A 77 -2.03 3.50 0.39
C THR A 77 -3.53 3.56 0.09
N GLN A 78 -4.22 2.42 0.16
CA GLN A 78 -5.65 2.27 -0.17
C GLN A 78 -6.56 3.23 0.60
N PRO A 79 -6.48 3.39 1.94
CA PRO A 79 -7.35 4.30 2.66
C PRO A 79 -7.16 5.75 2.20
N THR A 80 -5.93 6.17 1.94
CA THR A 80 -5.60 7.52 1.45
C THR A 80 -6.17 7.76 0.04
N ILE A 81 -5.94 6.84 -0.88
CA ILE A 81 -6.35 7.00 -2.28
C ILE A 81 -7.87 6.91 -2.43
N LEU A 82 -8.50 5.86 -1.88
CA LEU A 82 -9.94 5.67 -2.01
C LEU A 82 -10.73 6.66 -1.13
N GLY A 83 -10.32 6.85 0.12
CA GLY A 83 -10.97 7.79 1.05
C GLY A 83 -10.82 9.24 0.60
N GLY A 84 -9.68 9.61 0.04
CA GLY A 84 -9.42 10.93 -0.54
C GLY A 84 -10.00 11.13 -1.94
N LYS A 85 -10.62 10.09 -2.54
CA LYS A 85 -11.11 10.11 -3.93
C LYS A 85 -10.03 10.58 -4.92
N LEU A 86 -8.79 10.16 -4.67
CA LEU A 86 -7.64 10.52 -5.49
C LEU A 86 -7.50 9.56 -6.68
N ASN A 87 -6.98 10.07 -7.79
CA ASN A 87 -6.83 9.28 -9.00
C ASN A 87 -5.37 9.31 -9.51
N PRO A 88 -4.55 8.28 -9.18
CA PRO A 88 -3.16 8.20 -9.63
C PRO A 88 -2.97 8.11 -11.15
N ASN A 89 -4.01 7.77 -11.88
CA ASN A 89 -4.02 7.68 -13.35
C ASN A 89 -4.87 8.78 -14.02
N ALA A 90 -5.14 9.87 -13.30
CA ALA A 90 -5.91 10.97 -13.86
C ALA A 90 -5.21 11.57 -15.07
N LEU A 91 -5.97 11.80 -16.15
CA LEU A 91 -5.48 12.48 -17.36
C LEU A 91 -5.36 14.00 -17.13
N ASP A 92 -6.09 14.53 -16.16
CA ASP A 92 -5.92 15.91 -15.71
C ASP A 92 -4.64 16.03 -14.85
N PRO A 93 -3.69 16.91 -15.24
CA PRO A 93 -2.41 17.02 -14.53
C PRO A 93 -2.54 17.50 -13.08
N ALA A 94 -3.53 18.33 -12.76
CA ALA A 94 -3.71 18.84 -11.39
C ALA A 94 -4.28 17.76 -10.48
N GLU A 95 -5.23 16.97 -10.97
CA GLU A 95 -5.77 15.81 -10.26
C GLU A 95 -4.69 14.76 -10.02
N ARG A 96 -3.91 14.41 -11.06
CA ARG A 96 -2.78 13.50 -10.95
C ARG A 96 -1.78 13.98 -9.91
N ARG A 97 -1.41 15.26 -9.92
CA ARG A 97 -0.45 15.85 -8.97
C ARG A 97 -0.90 15.70 -7.52
N ARG A 98 -2.18 15.87 -7.25
CA ARG A 98 -2.74 15.64 -5.91
C ARG A 98 -2.55 14.19 -5.45
N ALA A 99 -2.80 13.24 -6.34
CA ALA A 99 -2.61 11.82 -6.05
C ALA A 99 -1.13 11.47 -5.82
N VAL A 100 -0.22 11.98 -6.64
CA VAL A 100 1.23 11.80 -6.50
C VAL A 100 1.72 12.32 -5.14
N ASN A 101 1.34 13.55 -4.77
CA ASN A 101 1.74 14.13 -3.49
C ASN A 101 1.22 13.30 -2.31
N ALA A 102 -0.01 12.83 -2.38
CA ALA A 102 -0.58 11.96 -1.35
C ALA A 102 0.16 10.61 -1.26
N LEU A 103 0.57 10.02 -2.38
CA LEU A 103 1.37 8.80 -2.40
C LEU A 103 2.77 9.01 -1.81
N LYS A 104 3.43 10.16 -2.09
CA LYS A 104 4.71 10.52 -1.47
C LYS A 104 4.58 10.63 0.05
N ASN A 105 3.53 11.29 0.55
CA ASN A 105 3.25 11.35 1.99
C ASN A 105 3.02 9.94 2.58
N CYS A 106 2.38 9.02 1.84
CA CYS A 106 2.24 7.63 2.27
C CYS A 106 3.60 6.92 2.36
N VAL A 107 4.54 7.24 1.47
CA VAL A 107 5.91 6.71 1.52
C VAL A 107 6.63 7.20 2.78
N ASP A 108 6.53 8.51 3.09
CA ASP A 108 7.10 9.09 4.31
C ASP A 108 6.54 8.41 5.57
N GLU A 109 5.21 8.27 5.63
CA GLU A 109 4.56 7.57 6.74
C GLU A 109 4.99 6.11 6.84
N ALA A 110 5.18 5.42 5.71
CA ALA A 110 5.64 4.04 5.69
C ALA A 110 7.06 3.91 6.29
N TYR A 111 7.96 4.86 5.99
CA TYR A 111 9.28 4.92 6.63
C TYR A 111 9.18 5.23 8.11
N ASP A 112 8.32 6.18 8.51
CA ASP A 112 8.11 6.56 9.91
C ASP A 112 7.69 5.36 10.77
N VAL A 113 6.83 4.49 10.26
CA VAL A 113 6.33 3.31 10.98
C VAL A 113 7.20 2.05 10.81
N GLY A 114 8.30 2.14 10.08
CA GLY A 114 9.21 1.01 9.85
C GLY A 114 8.66 -0.06 8.92
N ALA A 115 7.77 0.30 8.00
CA ALA A 115 7.26 -0.64 7.01
C ALA A 115 8.37 -1.06 6.03
N SER A 116 8.37 -2.34 5.67
CA SER A 116 9.28 -2.90 4.65
C SER A 116 8.64 -2.99 3.26
N TRP A 117 7.31 -2.83 3.20
CA TRP A 117 6.52 -2.90 1.97
C TRP A 117 5.50 -1.77 1.91
N VAL A 118 5.29 -1.22 0.71
CA VAL A 118 4.18 -0.31 0.41
C VAL A 118 3.32 -0.92 -0.68
N ARG A 119 2.00 -0.94 -0.46
CA ARG A 119 1.02 -1.39 -1.45
C ARG A 119 0.40 -0.20 -2.15
N LEU A 120 0.69 -0.07 -3.44
CA LEU A 120 0.11 0.92 -4.33
C LEU A 120 -1.15 0.36 -5.01
N LEU A 121 -1.97 1.24 -5.57
CA LEU A 121 -3.14 0.88 -6.36
C LEU A 121 -3.40 1.94 -7.42
N SER A 122 -4.10 1.55 -8.51
CA SER A 122 -4.57 2.50 -9.51
C SER A 122 -5.84 3.22 -9.08
N GLY A 123 -6.15 4.31 -9.74
CA GLY A 123 -7.46 4.94 -9.68
C GLY A 123 -8.49 4.24 -10.57
N LYS A 124 -9.60 4.92 -10.84
CA LYS A 124 -10.70 4.40 -11.65
C LYS A 124 -10.31 4.20 -13.11
N ASP A 125 -10.90 3.18 -13.74
CA ASP A 125 -10.85 2.97 -15.17
C ASP A 125 -11.64 4.07 -15.90
N PRO A 126 -11.03 4.82 -16.84
CA PRO A 126 -11.71 5.86 -17.59
C PRO A 126 -12.54 5.32 -18.77
N GLY A 127 -12.59 4.01 -18.96
CA GLY A 127 -13.23 3.34 -20.09
C GLY A 127 -12.29 3.07 -21.26
N ASP A 128 -12.78 2.26 -22.23
CA ASP A 128 -11.96 1.68 -23.29
C ASP A 128 -11.18 2.70 -24.12
N SER A 129 -11.81 3.82 -24.47
CA SER A 129 -11.20 4.84 -25.33
C SER A 129 -10.01 5.58 -24.71
N LYS A 130 -9.91 5.59 -23.38
CA LYS A 130 -8.86 6.33 -22.63
C LYS A 130 -7.98 5.42 -21.76
N ARG A 131 -8.24 4.11 -21.78
CA ARG A 131 -7.56 3.17 -20.88
C ARG A 131 -6.06 3.12 -21.11
N ASP A 132 -5.62 3.03 -22.36
CA ASP A 132 -4.20 2.94 -22.68
C ASP A 132 -3.45 4.21 -22.33
N GLU A 133 -4.06 5.39 -22.53
CA GLU A 133 -3.50 6.66 -22.09
C GLU A 133 -3.39 6.70 -20.56
N ALA A 134 -4.44 6.31 -19.83
CA ALA A 134 -4.44 6.26 -18.38
C ALA A 134 -3.41 5.26 -17.81
N LYS A 135 -3.17 4.12 -18.50
CA LYS A 135 -2.10 3.18 -18.10
C LYS A 135 -0.71 3.82 -18.22
N LYS A 136 -0.46 4.61 -19.29
CA LYS A 136 0.80 5.35 -19.43
C LYS A 136 0.98 6.35 -18.29
N VAL A 137 -0.04 7.17 -18.03
CA VAL A 137 -0.05 8.14 -16.93
C VAL A 137 0.17 7.47 -15.59
N PHE A 138 -0.45 6.31 -15.37
CA PHE A 138 -0.26 5.55 -14.14
C PHE A 138 1.19 5.05 -13.98
N LYS A 139 1.79 4.51 -15.05
CA LYS A 139 3.21 4.11 -15.03
C LYS A 139 4.13 5.28 -14.70
N ASP A 140 3.87 6.47 -15.24
CA ASP A 140 4.63 7.68 -14.93
C ASP A 140 4.44 8.12 -13.47
N THR A 141 3.22 7.97 -12.93
CA THR A 141 2.94 8.19 -11.51
C THR A 141 3.73 7.22 -10.63
N LEU A 142 3.75 5.94 -10.99
CA LEU A 142 4.52 4.93 -10.26
C LEU A 142 6.01 5.28 -10.26
N ARG A 143 6.60 5.59 -11.42
CA ARG A 143 8.01 6.00 -11.51
C ARG A 143 8.32 7.19 -10.60
N GLU A 144 7.49 8.24 -10.64
CA GLU A 144 7.70 9.43 -9.82
C GLU A 144 7.66 9.14 -8.32
N VAL A 145 6.78 8.21 -7.88
CA VAL A 145 6.70 7.80 -6.47
C VAL A 145 7.85 6.88 -6.08
N LEU A 146 8.24 5.97 -6.96
CA LEU A 146 9.35 5.03 -6.73
C LEU A 146 10.70 5.75 -6.71
N ASP A 147 10.91 6.73 -7.60
CA ASP A 147 12.11 7.59 -7.60
C ASP A 147 12.21 8.41 -6.31
N TYR A 148 11.08 8.93 -5.83
CA TYR A 148 11.03 9.61 -4.54
C TYR A 148 11.43 8.69 -3.40
N ALA A 149 10.87 7.49 -3.36
CA ALA A 149 11.15 6.52 -2.32
C ALA A 149 12.62 6.06 -2.30
N LYS A 150 13.28 5.93 -3.46
CA LYS A 150 14.71 5.58 -3.53
C LYS A 150 15.63 6.57 -2.80
N GLN A 151 15.21 7.83 -2.66
CA GLN A 151 16.00 8.85 -1.98
C GLN A 151 15.98 8.67 -0.46
N GLU A 152 14.92 8.05 0.07
CA GLU A 152 14.70 7.84 1.50
C GLU A 152 15.27 6.50 2.02
N GLY A 153 15.49 5.51 1.12
CA GLY A 153 16.04 4.20 1.50
C GLY A 153 15.51 3.03 0.67
N GLN A 154 15.64 1.82 1.23
CA GLN A 154 15.15 0.61 0.61
C GLN A 154 13.71 0.31 1.05
N MET A 155 12.77 0.45 0.13
CA MET A 155 11.36 0.10 0.30
C MET A 155 10.94 -0.81 -0.84
N ARG A 156 10.18 -1.87 -0.54
CA ARG A 156 9.60 -2.73 -1.56
C ARG A 156 8.18 -2.26 -1.89
N PHE A 157 7.81 -2.38 -3.15
CA PHE A 157 6.51 -1.95 -3.63
C PHE A 157 5.76 -3.07 -4.32
N THR A 158 4.47 -3.16 -4.05
CA THR A 158 3.56 -4.07 -4.75
C THR A 158 2.34 -3.33 -5.26
N LEU A 159 1.70 -3.88 -6.29
CA LEU A 159 0.48 -3.33 -6.86
C LEU A 159 -0.72 -4.16 -6.39
N LYS A 160 -1.64 -3.51 -5.68
CA LYS A 160 -2.91 -4.10 -5.29
C LYS A 160 -3.89 -3.94 -6.45
N ILE A 161 -4.41 -5.05 -6.95
CA ILE A 161 -5.40 -5.09 -8.01
C ILE A 161 -6.81 -5.19 -7.43
N PHE A 162 -7.76 -4.54 -8.07
CA PHE A 162 -9.18 -4.60 -7.73
C PHE A 162 -9.99 -4.91 -8.99
N ASP A 163 -11.29 -5.16 -8.82
CA ASP A 163 -12.19 -5.36 -9.94
C ASP A 163 -12.28 -4.13 -10.87
N ARG A 164 -12.46 -4.39 -12.16
CA ARG A 164 -12.63 -3.31 -13.17
C ARG A 164 -14.07 -2.84 -13.32
N SER A 165 -15.06 -3.66 -12.99
CA SER A 165 -16.42 -3.45 -13.46
C SER A 165 -17.53 -3.54 -12.40
N ILE A 166 -17.22 -3.88 -11.14
CA ILE A 166 -18.26 -4.18 -10.15
C ILE A 166 -18.27 -3.14 -9.02
N ASP A 167 -17.21 -3.08 -8.21
CA ASP A 167 -17.16 -2.25 -6.99
C ASP A 167 -16.16 -1.10 -7.12
N LYS A 168 -14.88 -1.41 -7.28
CA LYS A 168 -13.82 -0.40 -7.31
C LYS A 168 -13.63 0.23 -8.69
N CYS A 169 -14.02 -0.49 -9.73
CA CYS A 169 -13.87 -0.06 -11.12
C CYS A 169 -12.45 0.43 -11.41
N SER A 170 -11.44 -0.33 -10.98
CA SER A 170 -10.04 0.05 -11.06
C SER A 170 -9.48 -0.08 -12.46
N LEU A 171 -8.58 0.85 -12.84
CA LEU A 171 -7.84 0.78 -14.11
C LEU A 171 -7.05 -0.54 -14.20
N ILE A 172 -6.33 -0.89 -13.13
CA ILE A 172 -5.60 -2.16 -13.07
C ILE A 172 -6.44 -3.18 -12.31
N GLY A 173 -7.29 -3.88 -13.07
CA GLY A 173 -8.16 -4.95 -12.59
C GLY A 173 -7.68 -6.34 -13.00
N PRO A 174 -7.51 -6.64 -14.28
CA PRO A 174 -6.97 -7.92 -14.73
C PRO A 174 -5.52 -8.13 -14.29
N PHE A 175 -5.20 -9.35 -13.88
CA PHE A 175 -3.84 -9.72 -13.49
C PHE A 175 -2.80 -9.46 -14.61
N ALA A 176 -3.19 -9.63 -15.87
CA ALA A 176 -2.30 -9.37 -17.00
C ALA A 176 -1.78 -7.93 -17.04
N ASP A 177 -2.64 -6.94 -16.71
CA ASP A 177 -2.25 -5.52 -16.67
C ASP A 177 -1.25 -5.26 -15.54
N ALA A 178 -1.47 -5.86 -14.38
CA ALA A 178 -0.53 -5.75 -13.25
C ALA A 178 0.82 -6.41 -13.56
N ALA A 179 0.79 -7.59 -14.19
CA ALA A 179 1.99 -8.31 -14.59
C ALA A 179 2.81 -7.54 -15.66
N GLU A 180 2.14 -6.82 -16.58
CA GLU A 180 2.81 -5.94 -17.54
C GLU A 180 3.58 -4.84 -16.83
N ILE A 181 2.92 -4.11 -15.91
CA ILE A 181 3.52 -3.03 -15.13
C ILE A 181 4.68 -3.56 -14.27
N ALA A 182 4.49 -4.70 -13.60
CA ALA A 182 5.52 -5.30 -12.77
C ALA A 182 6.75 -5.67 -13.59
N ARG A 183 6.59 -6.31 -14.76
CA ARG A 183 7.72 -6.64 -15.65
C ARG A 183 8.48 -5.40 -16.12
N GLU A 184 7.79 -4.29 -16.37
CA GLU A 184 8.41 -3.05 -16.82
C GLU A 184 9.19 -2.35 -15.69
N LEU A 185 8.65 -2.35 -14.45
CA LEU A 185 9.23 -1.60 -13.33
C LEU A 185 10.18 -2.45 -12.46
N CYS A 186 10.05 -3.78 -12.46
CA CYS A 186 10.86 -4.66 -11.62
C CYS A 186 12.38 -4.51 -11.84
N PRO A 187 12.91 -4.42 -13.09
CA PRO A 187 14.35 -4.30 -13.32
C PRO A 187 14.98 -3.06 -12.68
N GLU A 188 14.22 -1.98 -12.59
CA GLU A 188 14.72 -0.70 -12.08
C GLU A 188 14.43 -0.47 -10.59
N TYR A 189 13.30 -0.98 -10.11
CA TYR A 189 12.78 -0.67 -8.77
C TYR A 189 12.58 -1.89 -7.86
N GLY A 190 12.79 -3.11 -8.34
CA GLY A 190 12.41 -4.33 -7.62
C GLY A 190 10.89 -4.42 -7.38
N PHE A 191 10.09 -3.80 -8.25
CA PHE A 191 8.65 -3.69 -8.12
C PHE A 191 7.95 -5.03 -8.33
N GLY A 192 7.16 -5.47 -7.35
CA GLY A 192 6.41 -6.73 -7.44
C GLY A 192 7.25 -8.01 -7.20
N SER A 193 8.49 -7.85 -6.73
CA SER A 193 9.40 -8.97 -6.41
C SER A 193 9.13 -9.58 -5.03
#